data_d07686985576abb9e142465d01fe8702
#
_entry.id   d07686985576abb9e142465d01fe8702
#
_cell.length_a   1.000
_cell.length_b   1.000
_cell.length_c   1.000
_cell.angle_alpha   90.00
_cell.angle_beta   90.00
_cell.angle_gamma   90.00
#
_symmetry.space_group_name_H-M   'P 1'
#
loop_
_entity.id
_entity.type
_entity.pdbx_description
1 polymer ?
#
loop_
_entity_poly.entity_id
_entity_poly.type
_entity_poly.pdbx_seq_one_letter_code
_entity_poly.pdbx_strand_id
1 'polypeptide(L)'
;MGTNIKKELLRFISEDIQGGDITSVLLPKKKIKAKIISRQEGVLAGVKFAGDIFRLKGCNVKIIKKDGAKLKSNQIILQISGNAGTVLSCERTALNLLSRMSGIATQTNFLVSKIRKINRKTKLYSTRKTAPGLRFFDKEAIMIGGGHKHRMSLNDMVMIKDNHLLVTNSMEGIIKNARKRHKHVEVEVENQRDAILAASSSATIVMLDNFSPVQIKKTITAFQKKKLRNKVKLEASGGINSKNISAYAKTGVDMISVGSITNSVKGLDLSLEVYV
;
A
#
# COMPACT_ATOMS: atom_id res chain seq x y z
N MET A 1 2.57 15.25 -14.30
CA MET A 1 1.54 14.73 -13.36
C MET A 1 0.32 14.35 -14.18
N GLY A 2 -0.21 13.10 -14.05
CA GLY A 2 -1.41 12.71 -14.78
C GLY A 2 -2.61 13.56 -14.35
N THR A 3 -3.50 13.88 -15.30
CA THR A 3 -4.68 14.77 -15.09
C THR A 3 -5.53 14.33 -13.89
N ASN A 4 -5.62 13.03 -13.64
CA ASN A 4 -6.41 12.46 -12.53
C ASN A 4 -5.78 12.75 -11.14
N ILE A 5 -4.46 12.62 -11.01
CA ILE A 5 -3.76 12.89 -9.73
C ILE A 5 -3.85 14.38 -9.35
N LYS A 6 -3.74 15.27 -10.33
CA LYS A 6 -3.92 16.72 -10.10
C LYS A 6 -5.29 17.03 -9.52
N LYS A 7 -6.34 16.42 -10.07
CA LYS A 7 -7.73 16.59 -9.58
C LYS A 7 -7.86 16.11 -8.13
N GLU A 8 -7.29 14.94 -7.79
CA GLU A 8 -7.34 14.43 -6.42
C GLU A 8 -6.60 15.34 -5.43
N LEU A 9 -5.40 15.84 -5.77
CA LEU A 9 -4.69 16.76 -4.89
C LEU A 9 -5.44 18.07 -4.68
N LEU A 10 -6.08 18.62 -5.73
CA LEU A 10 -6.94 19.79 -5.61
C LEU A 10 -8.17 19.50 -4.73
N ARG A 11 -8.76 18.31 -4.83
CA ARG A 11 -9.86 17.88 -3.96
C ARG A 11 -9.43 17.84 -2.49
N PHE A 12 -8.25 17.29 -2.17
CA PHE A 12 -7.73 17.27 -0.80
C PHE A 12 -7.48 18.68 -0.25
N ILE A 13 -6.92 19.58 -1.08
CA ILE A 13 -6.75 20.99 -0.71
C ILE A 13 -8.11 21.66 -0.45
N SER A 14 -9.10 21.39 -1.30
CA SER A 14 -10.44 21.96 -1.19
C SER A 14 -11.19 21.43 0.05
N GLU A 15 -10.97 20.17 0.44
CA GLU A 15 -11.54 19.58 1.64
C GLU A 15 -11.14 20.34 2.92
N ASP A 16 -9.89 20.80 2.97
CA ASP A 16 -9.33 21.50 4.15
C ASP A 16 -9.63 23.01 4.13
N ILE A 17 -9.49 23.64 2.97
CA ILE A 17 -9.63 25.11 2.86
C ILE A 17 -11.11 25.55 2.74
N GLN A 18 -11.97 24.77 2.02
CA GLN A 18 -13.38 25.10 1.75
C GLN A 18 -13.60 26.57 1.34
N GLY A 19 -14.26 27.35 2.18
CA GLY A 19 -14.57 28.76 1.96
C GLY A 19 -13.41 29.73 2.25
N GLY A 20 -12.26 29.24 2.73
CA GLY A 20 -11.05 30.04 2.99
C GLY A 20 -10.43 29.74 4.36
N ASP A 21 -9.19 30.21 4.53
CA ASP A 21 -8.44 30.10 5.80
C ASP A 21 -8.58 31.41 6.58
N ILE A 22 -9.52 31.43 7.51
CA ILE A 22 -9.87 32.62 8.32
C ILE A 22 -8.71 33.11 9.21
N THR A 23 -7.75 32.25 9.52
CA THR A 23 -6.55 32.61 10.30
C THR A 23 -5.50 33.25 9.40
N SER A 24 -5.26 32.66 8.24
CA SER A 24 -4.22 33.15 7.33
C SER A 24 -4.53 34.50 6.69
N VAL A 25 -5.80 34.92 6.64
CA VAL A 25 -6.17 36.27 6.16
C VAL A 25 -5.70 37.37 7.11
N LEU A 26 -5.45 37.05 8.39
CA LEU A 26 -4.93 37.99 9.40
C LEU A 26 -3.41 38.20 9.26
N LEU A 27 -2.73 37.39 8.47
CA LEU A 27 -1.28 37.47 8.33
C LEU A 27 -0.87 38.56 7.33
N PRO A 28 0.31 39.18 7.51
CA PRO A 28 0.83 40.13 6.55
C PRO A 28 1.09 39.43 5.20
N LYS A 29 0.79 40.10 4.11
CA LYS A 29 1.04 39.63 2.74
C LYS A 29 2.55 39.61 2.42
N LYS A 30 3.29 38.70 3.01
CA LYS A 30 4.74 38.55 2.79
C LYS A 30 5.10 37.15 2.29
N LYS A 31 6.22 37.06 1.61
CA LYS A 31 6.84 35.77 1.24
C LYS A 31 7.59 35.23 2.46
N ILE A 32 7.43 33.94 2.69
CA ILE A 32 8.15 33.21 3.72
C ILE A 32 8.90 32.02 3.11
N LYS A 33 9.83 31.47 3.86
CA LYS A 33 10.46 30.18 3.60
C LYS A 33 10.02 29.21 4.68
N ALA A 34 9.81 27.96 4.28
CA ALA A 34 9.48 26.87 5.19
C ALA A 34 10.21 25.59 4.76
N LYS A 35 10.34 24.65 5.68
CA LYS A 35 10.90 23.33 5.43
C LYS A 35 10.00 22.27 6.07
N ILE A 36 9.85 21.12 5.42
CA ILE A 36 9.28 19.93 6.05
C ILE A 36 10.44 19.06 6.54
N ILE A 37 10.34 18.63 7.80
CA ILE A 37 11.35 17.81 8.47
C ILE A 37 10.72 16.54 9.04
N SER A 38 11.51 15.49 9.13
CA SER A 38 11.13 14.27 9.85
C SER A 38 11.42 14.38 11.33
N ARG A 39 10.48 13.99 12.18
CA ARG A 39 10.66 13.92 13.63
C ARG A 39 11.11 12.55 14.12
N GLN A 40 11.04 11.54 13.24
CA GLN A 40 11.43 10.17 13.56
C GLN A 40 12.09 9.48 12.36
N GLU A 41 12.69 8.31 12.60
CA GLU A 41 13.22 7.47 11.54
C GLU A 41 12.12 6.79 10.72
N GLY A 42 12.36 6.59 9.42
CA GLY A 42 11.42 5.92 8.54
C GLY A 42 11.86 5.89 7.09
N VAL A 43 10.93 5.51 6.21
CA VAL A 43 11.10 5.52 4.76
C VAL A 43 10.19 6.59 4.17
N LEU A 44 10.78 7.55 3.46
CA LEU A 44 10.04 8.62 2.82
C LEU A 44 9.21 8.10 1.65
N ALA A 45 7.94 8.49 1.59
CA ALA A 45 7.07 8.21 0.45
C ALA A 45 6.05 9.33 0.24
N GLY A 46 5.86 9.74 -1.02
CA GLY A 46 4.88 10.77 -1.40
C GLY A 46 5.43 12.19 -1.42
N VAL A 47 6.74 12.39 -1.36
CA VAL A 47 7.34 13.74 -1.33
C VAL A 47 6.98 14.56 -2.57
N LYS A 48 6.84 13.90 -3.73
CA LYS A 48 6.40 14.57 -4.96
C LYS A 48 4.98 15.11 -4.79
N PHE A 49 4.06 14.33 -4.26
CA PHE A 49 2.66 14.75 -4.06
C PHE A 49 2.53 15.87 -3.04
N ALA A 50 3.25 15.77 -1.91
CA ALA A 50 3.31 16.84 -0.94
C ALA A 50 3.87 18.15 -1.55
N GLY A 51 4.93 18.05 -2.33
CA GLY A 51 5.47 19.21 -3.06
C GLY A 51 4.50 19.76 -4.10
N ASP A 52 3.75 18.91 -4.79
CA ASP A 52 2.78 19.32 -5.80
C ASP A 52 1.57 20.05 -5.18
N ILE A 53 1.16 19.72 -3.94
CA ILE A 53 0.14 20.47 -3.18
C ILE A 53 0.54 21.95 -3.08
N PHE A 54 1.77 22.24 -2.67
CA PHE A 54 2.28 23.62 -2.59
C PHE A 54 2.41 24.28 -3.98
N ARG A 55 2.91 23.54 -4.99
CA ARG A 55 3.06 24.07 -6.35
C ARG A 55 1.73 24.43 -7.00
N LEU A 56 0.69 23.65 -6.76
CA LEU A 56 -0.67 23.90 -7.27
C LEU A 56 -1.25 25.21 -6.73
N LYS A 57 -0.75 25.69 -5.59
CA LYS A 57 -1.15 26.96 -4.99
C LYS A 57 -0.11 28.09 -5.21
N GLY A 58 0.84 27.89 -6.15
CA GLY A 58 1.79 28.92 -6.56
C GLY A 58 3.06 29.05 -5.72
N CYS A 59 3.34 28.08 -4.84
CA CYS A 59 4.60 28.08 -4.08
C CYS A 59 5.74 27.45 -4.90
N ASN A 60 6.98 27.93 -4.66
CA ASN A 60 8.19 27.26 -5.13
C ASN A 60 8.58 26.13 -4.15
N VAL A 61 8.97 24.98 -4.68
CA VAL A 61 9.33 23.80 -3.87
C VAL A 61 10.62 23.19 -4.37
N LYS A 62 11.59 23.01 -3.44
CA LYS A 62 12.83 22.27 -3.67
C LYS A 62 12.78 20.96 -2.87
N ILE A 63 12.76 19.82 -3.55
CA ILE A 63 12.82 18.50 -2.93
C ILE A 63 14.28 18.19 -2.57
N ILE A 64 14.54 17.92 -1.29
CA ILE A 64 15.88 17.60 -0.75
C ILE A 64 16.10 16.09 -0.67
N LYS A 65 15.06 15.34 -0.28
CA LYS A 65 15.09 13.87 -0.21
C LYS A 65 14.06 13.28 -1.17
N LYS A 66 14.44 12.20 -1.86
CA LYS A 66 13.56 11.49 -2.81
C LYS A 66 12.79 10.35 -2.11
N ASP A 67 11.68 9.94 -2.69
CA ASP A 67 10.94 8.76 -2.25
C ASP A 67 11.84 7.53 -2.18
N GLY A 68 11.64 6.70 -1.17
CA GLY A 68 12.48 5.55 -0.83
C GLY A 68 13.69 5.88 0.06
N ALA A 69 14.00 7.15 0.29
CA ALA A 69 15.10 7.53 1.19
C ALA A 69 14.79 7.11 2.63
N LYS A 70 15.79 6.55 3.32
CA LYS A 70 15.74 6.35 4.77
C LYS A 70 15.94 7.68 5.47
N LEU A 71 15.00 8.05 6.30
CA LEU A 71 15.02 9.27 7.10
C LEU A 71 15.57 9.00 8.49
N LYS A 72 16.34 9.95 8.99
CA LYS A 72 16.68 10.09 10.42
C LYS A 72 15.84 11.22 11.02
N SER A 73 15.74 11.28 12.34
CA SER A 73 15.11 12.42 13.02
C SER A 73 15.79 13.74 12.62
N ASN A 74 15.01 14.81 12.52
CA ASN A 74 15.41 16.18 12.16
C ASN A 74 16.00 16.36 10.76
N GLN A 75 15.80 15.39 9.83
CA GLN A 75 16.22 15.56 8.45
C GLN A 75 15.24 16.42 7.65
N ILE A 76 15.77 17.39 6.90
CA ILE A 76 14.99 18.20 5.95
C ILE A 76 14.61 17.32 4.75
N ILE A 77 13.31 17.32 4.43
CA ILE A 77 12.71 16.55 3.33
C ILE A 77 12.52 17.43 2.10
N LEU A 78 11.91 18.61 2.28
CA LEU A 78 11.71 19.60 1.22
C LEU A 78 11.71 21.01 1.80
N GLN A 79 11.98 22.00 0.93
CA GLN A 79 11.93 23.42 1.23
C GLN A 79 10.85 24.07 0.37
N ILE A 80 10.15 25.03 0.93
CA ILE A 80 9.04 25.75 0.32
C ILE A 80 9.32 27.24 0.42
N SER A 81 8.96 28.01 -0.61
CA SER A 81 8.88 29.46 -0.53
C SER A 81 7.63 29.97 -1.23
N GLY A 82 6.90 30.87 -0.60
CA GLY A 82 5.63 31.36 -1.11
C GLY A 82 5.00 32.42 -0.18
N ASN A 83 3.79 32.84 -0.52
CA ASN A 83 3.00 33.71 0.35
C ASN A 83 2.70 32.98 1.67
N ALA A 84 2.81 33.69 2.80
CA ALA A 84 2.65 33.14 4.15
C ALA A 84 1.31 32.38 4.30
N GLY A 85 0.19 33.01 3.96
CA GLY A 85 -1.12 32.38 4.04
C GLY A 85 -1.22 31.13 3.16
N THR A 86 -0.70 31.18 1.91
CA THR A 86 -0.72 30.03 1.01
C THR A 86 0.09 28.84 1.55
N VAL A 87 1.29 29.09 2.10
CA VAL A 87 2.13 28.02 2.66
C VAL A 87 1.43 27.37 3.84
N LEU A 88 0.86 28.14 4.75
CA LEU A 88 0.21 27.62 5.95
C LEU A 88 -1.11 26.91 5.63
N SER A 89 -1.91 27.43 4.71
CA SER A 89 -3.16 26.77 4.28
C SER A 89 -2.93 25.42 3.59
N CYS A 90 -1.75 25.18 2.99
CA CYS A 90 -1.40 23.90 2.36
C CYS A 90 -0.73 22.91 3.32
N GLU A 91 -0.26 23.37 4.46
CA GLU A 91 0.58 22.60 5.39
C GLU A 91 -0.08 21.28 5.79
N ARG A 92 -1.29 21.35 6.33
CA ARG A 92 -1.96 20.19 6.93
C ARG A 92 -2.23 19.12 5.90
N THR A 93 -2.77 19.50 4.75
CA THR A 93 -3.04 18.59 3.63
C THR A 93 -1.75 17.89 3.15
N ALA A 94 -0.67 18.65 2.98
CA ALA A 94 0.62 18.10 2.55
C ALA A 94 1.22 17.14 3.59
N LEU A 95 1.20 17.53 4.88
CA LEU A 95 1.71 16.71 5.96
C LEU A 95 0.89 15.43 6.15
N ASN A 96 -0.43 15.49 6.09
CA ASN A 96 -1.29 14.32 6.25
C ASN A 96 -1.00 13.26 5.17
N LEU A 97 -0.90 13.67 3.90
CA LEU A 97 -0.61 12.76 2.81
C LEU A 97 0.81 12.17 2.93
N LEU A 98 1.81 13.01 3.18
CA LEU A 98 3.20 12.61 3.30
C LEU A 98 3.43 11.69 4.50
N SER A 99 2.83 12.01 5.65
CA SER A 99 2.88 11.22 6.88
C SER A 99 2.29 9.83 6.67
N ARG A 100 1.08 9.74 6.08
CA ARG A 100 0.42 8.47 5.77
C ARG A 100 1.25 7.61 4.83
N MET A 101 1.67 8.16 3.70
CA MET A 101 2.45 7.42 2.70
C MET A 101 3.78 6.94 3.26
N SER A 102 4.48 7.79 4.00
CA SER A 102 5.76 7.42 4.63
C SER A 102 5.59 6.37 5.73
N GLY A 103 4.50 6.43 6.50
CA GLY A 103 4.15 5.40 7.46
C GLY A 103 3.92 4.03 6.81
N ILE A 104 3.15 3.98 5.72
CA ILE A 104 2.92 2.77 4.92
C ILE A 104 4.24 2.23 4.36
N ALA A 105 5.07 3.09 3.75
CA ALA A 105 6.35 2.67 3.19
C ALA A 105 7.31 2.15 4.26
N THR A 106 7.34 2.78 5.44
CA THR A 106 8.15 2.35 6.59
C THR A 106 7.74 0.96 7.07
N GLN A 107 6.44 0.74 7.30
CA GLN A 107 5.92 -0.55 7.72
C GLN A 107 6.14 -1.63 6.66
N THR A 108 5.93 -1.29 5.38
CA THR A 108 6.20 -2.20 4.26
C THR A 108 7.66 -2.61 4.22
N ASN A 109 8.59 -1.66 4.30
CA ASN A 109 10.03 -1.92 4.28
C ASN A 109 10.46 -2.81 5.44
N PHE A 110 9.93 -2.58 6.63
CA PHE A 110 10.16 -3.42 7.80
C PHE A 110 9.72 -4.88 7.57
N LEU A 111 8.49 -5.11 7.06
CA LEU A 111 7.98 -6.44 6.79
C LEU A 111 8.72 -7.14 5.65
N VAL A 112 9.03 -6.42 4.57
CA VAL A 112 9.84 -6.93 3.45
C VAL A 112 11.22 -7.36 3.93
N SER A 113 11.85 -6.59 4.82
CA SER A 113 13.15 -6.93 5.39
C SER A 113 13.10 -8.23 6.20
N LYS A 114 12.03 -8.44 6.99
CA LYS A 114 11.81 -9.70 7.73
C LYS A 114 11.62 -10.89 6.81
N ILE A 115 10.82 -10.75 5.75
CA ILE A 115 10.62 -11.81 4.75
C ILE A 115 11.95 -12.16 4.06
N ARG A 116 12.68 -11.14 3.56
CA ARG A 116 13.92 -11.34 2.77
C ARG A 116 15.05 -12.01 3.56
N LYS A 117 15.11 -11.81 4.87
CA LYS A 117 16.06 -12.51 5.75
C LYS A 117 15.83 -14.03 5.78
N ILE A 118 14.61 -14.50 5.47
CA ILE A 118 14.20 -15.88 5.55
C ILE A 118 14.05 -16.51 4.16
N ASN A 119 13.31 -15.86 3.27
CA ASN A 119 13.05 -16.34 1.93
C ASN A 119 12.96 -15.16 0.94
N ARG A 120 13.97 -14.99 0.11
CA ARG A 120 14.02 -13.91 -0.90
C ARG A 120 13.00 -14.10 -2.05
N LYS A 121 12.47 -15.32 -2.23
CA LYS A 121 11.49 -15.62 -3.29
C LYS A 121 10.08 -15.19 -2.88
N THR A 122 9.74 -15.25 -1.60
CA THR A 122 8.43 -14.81 -1.09
C THR A 122 8.30 -13.29 -1.20
N LYS A 123 7.17 -12.81 -1.75
CA LYS A 123 6.88 -11.40 -1.95
C LYS A 123 5.77 -10.91 -1.02
N LEU A 124 5.90 -9.68 -0.53
CA LEU A 124 4.87 -9.01 0.27
C LEU A 124 3.91 -8.26 -0.65
N TYR A 125 2.62 -8.46 -0.46
CA TYR A 125 1.55 -7.78 -1.20
C TYR A 125 0.64 -6.97 -0.27
N SER A 126 0.11 -5.87 -0.80
CA SER A 126 -1.00 -5.15 -0.17
C SER A 126 -2.34 -5.79 -0.54
N THR A 127 -3.42 -5.30 0.03
CA THR A 127 -4.80 -5.71 -0.28
C THR A 127 -5.63 -4.54 -0.81
N ARG A 128 -6.94 -4.74 -1.02
CA ARG A 128 -7.88 -3.64 -1.29
C ARG A 128 -8.45 -3.00 -0.03
N LYS A 129 -8.00 -3.41 1.17
CA LYS A 129 -8.39 -2.82 2.46
C LYS A 129 -7.65 -1.48 2.66
N THR A 130 -8.07 -0.45 1.92
CA THR A 130 -7.50 0.90 1.90
C THR A 130 -8.55 1.91 2.31
N ALA A 131 -8.17 3.09 2.79
CA ALA A 131 -9.10 4.19 2.98
C ALA A 131 -9.73 4.60 1.64
N PRO A 132 -11.05 4.86 1.58
CA PRO A 132 -11.70 5.36 0.38
C PRO A 132 -10.99 6.62 -0.15
N GLY A 133 -10.83 6.70 -1.48
CA GLY A 133 -10.12 7.80 -2.14
C GLY A 133 -8.59 7.74 -2.09
N LEU A 134 -7.98 7.03 -1.13
CA LEU A 134 -6.52 7.01 -0.94
C LEU A 134 -5.81 5.79 -1.54
N ARG A 135 -6.53 4.85 -2.17
CA ARG A 135 -5.95 3.58 -2.65
C ARG A 135 -4.74 3.76 -3.55
N PHE A 136 -4.78 4.73 -4.44
CA PHE A 136 -3.66 5.02 -5.33
C PHE A 136 -2.40 5.35 -4.52
N PHE A 137 -2.50 6.31 -3.60
CA PHE A 137 -1.39 6.78 -2.77
C PHE A 137 -0.88 5.69 -1.83
N ASP A 138 -1.79 4.94 -1.20
CA ASP A 138 -1.45 3.81 -0.33
C ASP A 138 -0.63 2.75 -1.08
N LYS A 139 -1.04 2.40 -2.30
CA LYS A 139 -0.36 1.38 -3.10
C LYS A 139 0.96 1.86 -3.72
N GLU A 140 1.08 3.15 -4.04
CA GLU A 140 2.38 3.74 -4.38
C GLU A 140 3.35 3.66 -3.20
N ALA A 141 2.88 3.97 -1.99
CA ALA A 141 3.69 3.86 -0.78
C ALA A 141 4.16 2.42 -0.49
N ILE A 142 3.30 1.41 -0.74
CA ILE A 142 3.69 -0.01 -0.68
C ILE A 142 4.86 -0.30 -1.63
N MET A 143 4.80 0.15 -2.89
CA MET A 143 5.86 -0.06 -3.87
C MET A 143 7.17 0.61 -3.42
N ILE A 144 7.10 1.84 -2.93
CA ILE A 144 8.25 2.58 -2.42
C ILE A 144 8.89 1.84 -1.23
N GLY A 145 8.07 1.23 -0.37
CA GLY A 145 8.55 0.38 0.74
C GLY A 145 9.13 -0.97 0.32
N GLY A 146 9.06 -1.33 -0.97
CA GLY A 146 9.60 -2.59 -1.54
C GLY A 146 8.61 -3.75 -1.57
N GLY A 147 7.33 -3.51 -1.33
CA GLY A 147 6.24 -4.47 -1.50
C GLY A 147 5.63 -4.43 -2.92
N HIS A 148 4.48 -5.09 -3.09
CA HIS A 148 3.76 -5.20 -4.36
C HIS A 148 2.29 -4.79 -4.19
N LYS A 149 1.70 -4.21 -5.24
CA LYS A 149 0.36 -3.59 -5.18
C LYS A 149 -0.80 -4.59 -5.08
N HIS A 150 -0.65 -5.83 -5.57
CA HIS A 150 -1.81 -6.68 -5.85
C HIS A 150 -2.82 -5.94 -6.78
N ARG A 151 -4.04 -6.45 -6.99
CA ARG A 151 -5.04 -5.78 -7.82
C ARG A 151 -5.44 -4.41 -7.26
N MET A 152 -5.60 -3.42 -8.15
CA MET A 152 -6.04 -2.05 -7.80
C MET A 152 -7.56 -1.98 -7.64
N SER A 153 -8.28 -2.72 -8.50
CA SER A 153 -9.73 -2.65 -8.65
C SER A 153 -10.32 -4.04 -8.94
N LEU A 154 -11.63 -4.13 -9.11
CA LEU A 154 -12.32 -5.39 -9.40
C LEU A 154 -12.08 -5.89 -10.82
N ASN A 155 -11.72 -5.00 -11.75
CA ASN A 155 -11.49 -5.37 -13.16
C ASN A 155 -10.04 -5.75 -13.49
N ASP A 156 -9.09 -5.63 -12.55
CA ASP A 156 -7.68 -5.94 -12.81
C ASP A 156 -7.40 -7.46 -12.86
N MET A 157 -8.08 -8.22 -12.00
CA MET A 157 -7.87 -9.65 -11.87
C MET A 157 -9.10 -10.31 -11.24
N VAL A 158 -9.49 -11.46 -11.77
CA VAL A 158 -10.52 -12.29 -11.16
C VAL A 158 -10.03 -12.80 -9.81
N MET A 159 -10.83 -12.61 -8.77
CA MET A 159 -10.61 -13.20 -7.44
C MET A 159 -11.94 -13.78 -6.96
N ILE A 160 -12.01 -15.09 -6.92
CA ILE A 160 -13.14 -15.87 -6.45
C ILE A 160 -12.97 -16.03 -4.93
N LYS A 161 -14.00 -15.70 -4.19
CA LYS A 161 -14.02 -15.71 -2.73
C LYS A 161 -15.16 -16.60 -2.21
N ASP A 162 -15.16 -16.86 -0.90
CA ASP A 162 -16.20 -17.56 -0.16
C ASP A 162 -17.61 -17.15 -0.60
N ASN A 163 -17.93 -15.86 -0.54
CA ASN A 163 -19.24 -15.32 -0.95
C ASN A 163 -19.58 -15.60 -2.42
N HIS A 164 -18.62 -15.66 -3.33
CA HIS A 164 -18.87 -16.05 -4.71
C HIS A 164 -19.18 -17.55 -4.79
N LEU A 165 -18.50 -18.37 -3.98
CA LEU A 165 -18.70 -19.81 -3.93
C LEU A 165 -20.04 -20.21 -3.33
N LEU A 166 -20.59 -19.40 -2.41
CA LEU A 166 -21.94 -19.60 -1.88
C LEU A 166 -23.03 -19.38 -2.93
N VAL A 167 -22.79 -18.54 -3.92
CA VAL A 167 -23.76 -18.21 -4.99
C VAL A 167 -23.62 -19.13 -6.20
N THR A 168 -22.55 -19.91 -6.28
CA THR A 168 -22.28 -20.82 -7.39
C THR A 168 -22.39 -22.28 -6.94
N ASN A 169 -22.87 -23.14 -7.82
CA ASN A 169 -22.99 -24.59 -7.54
C ASN A 169 -21.66 -25.34 -7.73
N SER A 170 -20.62 -24.71 -8.26
CA SER A 170 -19.37 -25.39 -8.60
C SER A 170 -18.16 -24.45 -8.64
N MET A 171 -17.23 -24.66 -7.73
CA MET A 171 -15.91 -24.00 -7.75
C MET A 171 -15.17 -24.27 -9.05
N GLU A 172 -15.18 -25.51 -9.52
CA GLU A 172 -14.55 -25.90 -10.78
C GLU A 172 -15.18 -25.19 -11.98
N GLY A 173 -16.51 -25.10 -12.01
CA GLY A 173 -17.25 -24.44 -13.09
C GLY A 173 -16.92 -22.95 -13.19
N ILE A 174 -16.92 -22.22 -12.07
CA ILE A 174 -16.63 -20.78 -12.07
C ILE A 174 -15.15 -20.51 -12.43
N ILE A 175 -14.20 -21.34 -11.96
CA ILE A 175 -12.79 -21.22 -12.32
C ILE A 175 -12.59 -21.47 -13.83
N LYS A 176 -13.14 -22.54 -14.39
CA LYS A 176 -13.06 -22.84 -15.82
C LYS A 176 -13.65 -21.72 -16.68
N ASN A 177 -14.80 -21.19 -16.29
CA ASN A 177 -15.41 -20.03 -16.97
C ASN A 177 -14.53 -18.79 -16.91
N ALA A 178 -13.98 -18.47 -15.74
CA ALA A 178 -13.08 -17.33 -15.58
C ALA A 178 -11.82 -17.48 -16.45
N ARG A 179 -11.24 -18.68 -16.50
CA ARG A 179 -10.02 -18.98 -17.27
C ARG A 179 -10.20 -18.84 -18.78
N LYS A 180 -11.41 -19.01 -19.31
CA LYS A 180 -11.70 -18.76 -20.74
C LYS A 180 -11.49 -17.30 -21.15
N ARG A 181 -11.68 -16.36 -20.22
CA ARG A 181 -11.69 -14.92 -20.47
C ARG A 181 -10.52 -14.17 -19.82
N HIS A 182 -9.89 -14.76 -18.81
CA HIS A 182 -8.87 -14.10 -18.00
C HIS A 182 -7.64 -14.97 -17.82
N LYS A 183 -6.47 -14.38 -18.04
CA LYS A 183 -5.17 -15.04 -17.89
C LYS A 183 -4.87 -15.40 -16.43
N HIS A 184 -5.28 -14.55 -15.49
CA HIS A 184 -5.03 -14.71 -14.07
C HIS A 184 -6.35 -14.86 -13.32
N VAL A 185 -6.48 -15.96 -12.59
CA VAL A 185 -7.62 -16.27 -11.73
C VAL A 185 -7.08 -16.68 -10.38
N GLU A 186 -7.45 -15.93 -9.36
CA GLU A 186 -7.15 -16.21 -7.96
C GLU A 186 -8.39 -16.78 -7.27
N VAL A 187 -8.18 -17.74 -6.39
CA VAL A 187 -9.23 -18.36 -5.58
C VAL A 187 -8.81 -18.34 -4.12
N GLU A 188 -9.64 -17.72 -3.28
CA GLU A 188 -9.51 -17.70 -1.84
C GLU A 188 -10.18 -18.95 -1.24
N VAL A 189 -9.47 -19.70 -0.40
CA VAL A 189 -9.92 -20.95 0.19
C VAL A 189 -9.52 -21.04 1.66
N GLU A 190 -10.32 -21.78 2.45
CA GLU A 190 -10.13 -21.91 3.90
C GLU A 190 -9.67 -23.32 4.33
N ASN A 191 -9.56 -24.25 3.41
CA ASN A 191 -9.12 -25.61 3.69
C ASN A 191 -8.31 -26.23 2.55
N GLN A 192 -7.55 -27.28 2.89
CA GLN A 192 -6.63 -27.94 1.95
C GLN A 192 -7.33 -28.66 0.80
N ARG A 193 -8.54 -29.21 1.00
CA ARG A 193 -9.31 -29.89 -0.06
C ARG A 193 -9.66 -28.90 -1.17
N ASP A 194 -10.18 -27.75 -0.79
CA ASP A 194 -10.56 -26.69 -1.72
C ASP A 194 -9.34 -26.07 -2.40
N ALA A 195 -8.20 -25.94 -1.68
CA ALA A 195 -6.95 -25.52 -2.28
C ALA A 195 -6.50 -26.46 -3.41
N ILE A 196 -6.58 -27.77 -3.19
CA ILE A 196 -6.25 -28.79 -4.21
C ILE A 196 -7.24 -28.70 -5.38
N LEU A 197 -8.54 -28.59 -5.10
CA LEU A 197 -9.58 -28.47 -6.13
C LEU A 197 -9.36 -27.22 -6.98
N ALA A 198 -9.13 -26.06 -6.38
CA ALA A 198 -8.86 -24.80 -7.09
C ALA A 198 -7.65 -24.92 -8.03
N ALA A 199 -6.53 -25.49 -7.52
CA ALA A 199 -5.33 -25.70 -8.32
C ALA A 199 -5.54 -26.70 -9.47
N SER A 200 -6.28 -27.78 -9.23
CA SER A 200 -6.61 -28.78 -10.24
C SER A 200 -7.55 -28.23 -11.32
N SER A 201 -8.37 -27.25 -10.99
CA SER A 201 -9.29 -26.54 -11.88
C SER A 201 -8.63 -25.39 -12.66
N SER A 202 -7.31 -25.29 -12.61
CA SER A 202 -6.50 -24.27 -13.34
C SER A 202 -6.56 -22.86 -12.76
N ALA A 203 -6.85 -22.68 -11.47
CA ALA A 203 -6.55 -21.42 -10.80
C ALA A 203 -5.05 -21.10 -10.95
N THR A 204 -4.71 -19.82 -11.15
CA THR A 204 -3.29 -19.38 -11.28
C THR A 204 -2.69 -18.99 -9.96
N ILE A 205 -3.53 -18.57 -9.02
CA ILE A 205 -3.15 -18.24 -7.63
C ILE A 205 -4.20 -18.91 -6.72
N VAL A 206 -3.72 -19.54 -5.65
CA VAL A 206 -4.57 -20.05 -4.57
C VAL A 206 -4.19 -19.31 -3.31
N MET A 207 -5.14 -18.51 -2.80
CA MET A 207 -4.98 -17.79 -1.53
C MET A 207 -5.48 -18.68 -0.39
N LEU A 208 -4.57 -18.99 0.53
CA LEU A 208 -4.81 -19.77 1.73
C LEU A 208 -5.20 -18.78 2.84
N ASP A 209 -6.51 -18.54 3.01
CA ASP A 209 -7.00 -17.56 3.97
C ASP A 209 -7.07 -18.16 5.37
N ASN A 210 -6.50 -17.47 6.34
CA ASN A 210 -6.41 -17.85 7.75
C ASN A 210 -5.72 -19.22 8.03
N PHE A 211 -4.96 -19.77 7.08
CA PHE A 211 -4.16 -20.97 7.33
C PHE A 211 -3.01 -20.67 8.31
N SER A 212 -2.79 -21.56 9.26
CA SER A 212 -1.56 -21.54 10.05
C SER A 212 -0.34 -21.96 9.21
N PRO A 213 0.89 -21.58 9.60
CA PRO A 213 2.10 -22.01 8.90
C PRO A 213 2.23 -23.54 8.77
N VAL A 214 1.70 -24.29 9.74
CA VAL A 214 1.68 -25.77 9.71
C VAL A 214 0.75 -26.27 8.63
N GLN A 215 -0.47 -25.73 8.53
CA GLN A 215 -1.42 -26.10 7.49
C GLN A 215 -0.89 -25.76 6.09
N ILE A 216 -0.24 -24.59 5.92
CA ILE A 216 0.40 -24.19 4.66
C ILE A 216 1.46 -25.22 4.24
N LYS A 217 2.35 -25.63 5.16
CA LYS A 217 3.37 -26.63 4.84
C LYS A 217 2.75 -27.97 4.41
N LYS A 218 1.70 -28.46 5.12
CA LYS A 218 0.96 -29.66 4.75
C LYS A 218 0.35 -29.54 3.34
N THR A 219 -0.22 -28.37 3.02
CA THR A 219 -0.80 -28.08 1.70
C THR A 219 0.27 -28.06 0.62
N ILE A 220 1.42 -27.45 0.84
CA ILE A 220 2.55 -27.45 -0.10
C ILE A 220 3.02 -28.88 -0.37
N THR A 221 3.17 -29.72 0.66
CA THR A 221 3.53 -31.13 0.48
C THR A 221 2.49 -31.91 -0.33
N ALA A 222 1.19 -31.67 -0.10
CA ALA A 222 0.11 -32.27 -0.88
C ALA A 222 0.16 -31.79 -2.36
N PHE A 223 0.45 -30.53 -2.60
CA PHE A 223 0.64 -29.97 -3.95
C PHE A 223 1.83 -30.59 -4.68
N GLN A 224 2.94 -30.84 -3.96
CA GLN A 224 4.12 -31.52 -4.52
C GLN A 224 3.79 -32.95 -4.94
N LYS A 225 3.14 -33.74 -4.07
CA LYS A 225 2.71 -35.11 -4.35
C LYS A 225 1.77 -35.18 -5.58
N LYS A 226 0.91 -34.20 -5.74
CA LYS A 226 -0.05 -34.13 -6.88
C LYS A 226 0.51 -33.40 -8.12
N LYS A 227 1.80 -33.01 -8.12
CA LYS A 227 2.46 -32.25 -9.21
C LYS A 227 1.76 -30.93 -9.54
N LEU A 228 1.14 -30.28 -8.56
CA LEU A 228 0.42 -28.99 -8.69
C LEU A 228 1.29 -27.81 -8.31
N ARG A 229 2.33 -27.98 -7.44
CA ARG A 229 3.09 -26.88 -6.85
C ARG A 229 3.69 -25.90 -7.87
N ASN A 230 4.13 -26.39 -9.01
CA ASN A 230 4.75 -25.57 -10.07
C ASN A 230 3.72 -24.97 -11.05
N LYS A 231 2.44 -25.33 -10.93
CA LYS A 231 1.36 -24.88 -11.82
C LYS A 231 0.63 -23.66 -11.27
N VAL A 232 0.75 -23.39 -9.97
CA VAL A 232 -0.01 -22.36 -9.25
C VAL A 232 0.88 -21.63 -8.25
N LYS A 233 0.65 -20.32 -8.09
CA LYS A 233 1.23 -19.56 -6.99
C LYS A 233 0.38 -19.73 -5.74
N LEU A 234 1.04 -19.80 -4.59
CA LEU A 234 0.40 -19.86 -3.29
C LEU A 234 0.55 -18.52 -2.57
N GLU A 235 -0.57 -17.98 -2.13
CA GLU A 235 -0.65 -16.78 -1.33
C GLU A 235 -1.12 -17.11 0.09
N ALA A 236 -0.44 -16.60 1.10
CA ALA A 236 -0.90 -16.64 2.48
C ALA A 236 -1.57 -15.32 2.85
N SER A 237 -2.76 -15.38 3.42
CA SER A 237 -3.56 -14.25 3.88
C SER A 237 -4.23 -14.55 5.22
N GLY A 238 -4.78 -13.52 5.88
CA GLY A 238 -5.49 -13.64 7.15
C GLY A 238 -4.58 -13.53 8.38
N GLY A 239 -4.84 -12.56 9.26
CA GLY A 239 -4.17 -12.39 10.56
C GLY A 239 -2.65 -12.20 10.56
N ILE A 240 -2.02 -11.98 9.39
CA ILE A 240 -0.56 -11.86 9.26
C ILE A 240 -0.11 -10.45 9.66
N ASN A 241 0.93 -10.40 10.52
CA ASN A 241 1.46 -9.16 11.08
C ASN A 241 2.98 -9.29 11.35
N SER A 242 3.58 -8.25 11.94
CA SER A 242 5.02 -8.20 12.22
C SER A 242 5.54 -9.27 13.19
N LYS A 243 4.68 -9.86 14.02
CA LYS A 243 5.08 -10.89 15.00
C LYS A 243 5.16 -12.26 14.34
N ASN A 244 4.28 -12.58 13.39
CA ASN A 244 4.16 -13.93 12.81
C ASN A 244 4.64 -14.06 11.34
N ILE A 245 4.84 -12.96 10.60
CA ILE A 245 5.21 -12.97 9.17
C ILE A 245 6.43 -13.83 8.84
N SER A 246 7.39 -13.92 9.76
CA SER A 246 8.58 -14.75 9.63
C SER A 246 8.25 -16.25 9.57
N ALA A 247 7.25 -16.71 10.33
CA ALA A 247 6.78 -18.08 10.28
C ALA A 247 6.11 -18.40 8.94
N TYR A 248 5.34 -17.46 8.39
CA TYR A 248 4.74 -17.60 7.06
C TYR A 248 5.79 -17.63 5.95
N ALA A 249 6.81 -16.77 6.00
CA ALA A 249 7.91 -16.77 5.03
C ALA A 249 8.70 -18.09 5.02
N LYS A 250 8.82 -18.79 6.16
CA LYS A 250 9.46 -20.11 6.28
C LYS A 250 8.67 -21.25 5.63
N THR A 251 7.40 -21.03 5.28
CA THR A 251 6.58 -22.08 4.66
C THR A 251 6.92 -22.34 3.20
N GLY A 252 7.47 -21.35 2.51
CA GLY A 252 7.77 -21.43 1.08
C GLY A 252 6.61 -20.99 0.18
N VAL A 253 5.63 -20.24 0.69
CA VAL A 253 4.62 -19.56 -0.14
C VAL A 253 5.27 -18.53 -1.04
N ASP A 254 4.65 -18.24 -2.18
CA ASP A 254 5.14 -17.27 -3.16
C ASP A 254 4.77 -15.83 -2.73
N MET A 255 3.62 -15.66 -2.09
CA MET A 255 3.01 -14.39 -1.77
C MET A 255 2.52 -14.37 -0.32
N ILE A 256 2.68 -13.22 0.33
CA ILE A 256 2.08 -12.94 1.64
C ILE A 256 1.35 -11.63 1.53
N SER A 257 0.03 -11.62 1.76
CA SER A 257 -0.79 -10.41 1.76
C SER A 257 -1.09 -9.93 3.17
N VAL A 258 -0.87 -8.64 3.40
CA VAL A 258 -1.05 -8.01 4.71
C VAL A 258 -1.94 -6.78 4.59
N GLY A 259 -3.18 -6.87 5.08
CA GLY A 259 -4.14 -5.77 5.03
C GLY A 259 -3.83 -4.64 6.01
N SER A 260 -3.25 -4.96 7.18
CA SER A 260 -2.98 -3.97 8.22
C SER A 260 -2.00 -2.86 7.82
N ILE A 261 -1.21 -3.05 6.77
CA ILE A 261 -0.30 -2.01 6.26
C ILE A 261 -1.09 -0.79 5.76
N THR A 262 -2.28 -0.99 5.22
CA THR A 262 -3.09 0.08 4.61
C THR A 262 -4.38 0.39 5.35
N ASN A 263 -4.95 -0.55 6.14
CA ASN A 263 -6.16 -0.28 6.91
C ASN A 263 -5.88 0.23 8.34
N SER A 264 -4.68 0.00 8.88
CA SER A 264 -4.29 0.39 10.25
C SER A 264 -2.97 1.18 10.22
N VAL A 265 -2.94 2.23 9.42
CA VAL A 265 -1.74 3.02 9.15
C VAL A 265 -1.34 3.83 10.38
N LYS A 266 -0.08 3.69 10.80
CA LYS A 266 0.58 4.64 11.70
C LYS A 266 1.40 5.61 10.85
N GLY A 267 0.97 6.87 10.79
CA GLY A 267 1.67 7.92 10.05
C GLY A 267 3.09 8.15 10.59
N LEU A 268 3.98 8.60 9.72
CA LEU A 268 5.32 9.07 10.13
C LEU A 268 5.19 10.49 10.71
N ASP A 269 5.85 10.75 11.83
CA ASP A 269 5.82 12.06 12.45
C ASP A 269 6.67 13.05 11.66
N LEU A 270 6.00 14.08 11.12
CA LEU A 270 6.56 15.13 10.26
C LEU A 270 6.05 16.48 10.69
N SER A 271 6.86 17.51 10.52
CA SER A 271 6.44 18.89 10.79
C SER A 271 6.91 19.85 9.71
N LEU A 272 6.17 20.96 9.57
CA LEU A 272 6.59 22.12 8.79
C LEU A 272 7.13 23.18 9.75
N GLU A 273 8.28 23.73 9.45
CA GLU A 273 8.89 24.85 10.18
C GLU A 273 9.09 26.04 9.25
N VAL A 274 8.55 27.18 9.64
CA VAL A 274 8.81 28.46 8.99
C VAL A 274 10.14 29.02 9.47
N TYR A 275 10.91 29.55 8.54
CA TYR A 275 12.13 30.32 8.87
C TYR A 275 12.20 31.57 7.97
N VAL A 276 12.73 32.65 8.53
CA VAL A 276 12.81 33.95 7.87
C VAL A 276 14.20 34.16 7.30
#